data_c97270c7f5f1d7c088c15b099703831c
#
_entry.id   c97270c7f5f1d7c088c15b099703831c
#
_cell.length_a   1.000
_cell.length_b   1.000
_cell.length_c   1.000
_cell.angle_alpha   90.00
_cell.angle_beta   90.00
_cell.angle_gamma   90.00
#
_symmetry.space_group_name_H-M   'P 1'
#
loop_
_entity.id
_entity.type
_entity.pdbx_description
1 polymer ?
#
loop_
_entity_poly.entity_id
_entity_poly.type
_entity_poly.pdbx_seq_one_letter_code
_entity_poly.pdbx_strand_id
1 'polypeptide(L)'
;MPLVTTKEMFRKAYDGGYAIGAFNVNNMEIVQGITEAAREVRAPMILQVSKGARAYANHTYLVKLVEAAVIECPEIPIALHLDHGPDFETCKSCIDGGFTSVMIDASSKPFAENIEITRKVVEYAHDHGVVVEAELGALAGIEDDVQVSRSEERRVGKECRSRWS
;
A
#
# COMPACT_ATOMS: atom_id res chain seq x y z
N MET A 1 14.21 -3.94 -13.48
CA MET A 1 14.43 -4.39 -12.08
C MET A 1 13.20 -5.12 -11.58
N PRO A 2 13.27 -6.02 -10.59
CA PRO A 2 12.06 -6.54 -9.95
C PRO A 2 11.33 -5.41 -9.20
N LEU A 3 10.08 -5.65 -8.82
CA LEU A 3 9.35 -4.80 -7.88
C LEU A 3 10.20 -4.54 -6.63
N VAL A 4 10.12 -3.32 -6.10
CA VAL A 4 10.82 -2.93 -4.87
C VAL A 4 9.85 -2.77 -3.71
N THR A 5 10.36 -2.86 -2.48
CA THR A 5 9.57 -2.52 -1.29
C THR A 5 9.55 -1.01 -1.08
N THR A 6 8.55 -0.52 -0.37
CA THR A 6 8.44 0.90 0.00
C THR A 6 9.51 1.35 1.01
N LYS A 7 10.18 0.44 1.71
CA LYS A 7 11.16 0.75 2.78
C LYS A 7 12.26 1.73 2.34
N GLU A 8 13.01 1.35 1.30
CA GLU A 8 14.10 2.18 0.79
C GLU A 8 13.59 3.42 0.06
N MET A 9 12.43 3.31 -0.59
CA MET A 9 11.79 4.45 -1.26
C MET A 9 11.44 5.54 -0.25
N PHE A 10 10.79 5.17 0.86
CA PHE A 10 10.40 6.10 1.93
C PHE A 10 11.60 6.69 2.66
N ARG A 11 12.64 5.88 2.91
CA ARG A 11 13.87 6.41 3.50
C ARG A 11 14.50 7.50 2.63
N LYS A 12 14.64 7.25 1.33
CA LYS A 12 15.20 8.23 0.40
C LYS A 12 14.31 9.48 0.28
N ALA A 13 12.99 9.31 0.28
CA ALA A 13 12.06 10.43 0.22
C ALA A 13 12.14 11.30 1.49
N TYR A 14 12.20 10.66 2.66
CA TYR A 14 12.35 11.36 3.94
C TYR A 14 13.67 12.13 4.01
N ASP A 15 14.80 11.48 3.70
CA ASP A 15 16.13 12.11 3.71
C ASP A 15 16.24 13.22 2.66
N GLY A 16 15.60 13.06 1.50
CA GLY A 16 15.60 14.01 0.40
C GLY A 16 14.53 15.10 0.49
N GLY A 17 13.61 15.03 1.44
CA GLY A 17 12.54 16.03 1.63
C GLY A 17 11.52 16.07 0.49
N TYR A 18 11.19 14.92 -0.13
CA TYR A 18 10.19 14.82 -1.18
C TYR A 18 9.12 13.76 -0.87
N ALA A 19 7.98 13.82 -1.56
CA ALA A 19 6.91 12.83 -1.47
C ALA A 19 6.96 11.84 -2.64
N ILE A 20 6.43 10.63 -2.42
CA ILE A 20 6.25 9.62 -3.45
C ILE A 20 4.75 9.50 -3.73
N GLY A 21 4.34 9.54 -4.99
CA GLY A 21 2.96 9.33 -5.38
C GLY A 21 2.55 7.86 -5.25
N ALA A 22 1.37 7.64 -4.67
CA ALA A 22 0.69 6.35 -4.67
C ALA A 22 -0.57 6.47 -5.54
N PHE A 23 -0.66 5.65 -6.57
CA PHE A 23 -1.66 5.79 -7.61
C PHE A 23 -2.53 4.54 -7.73
N ASN A 24 -3.83 4.71 -7.63
CA ASN A 24 -4.80 3.63 -7.80
C ASN A 24 -4.81 3.13 -9.24
N VAL A 25 -4.67 1.82 -9.41
CA VAL A 25 -4.69 1.17 -10.72
C VAL A 25 -5.72 0.05 -10.75
N ASN A 26 -6.47 0.00 -11.85
CA ASN A 26 -7.50 -1.03 -12.08
C ASN A 26 -7.63 -1.49 -13.53
N ASN A 27 -6.90 -0.87 -14.47
CA ASN A 27 -6.89 -1.24 -15.88
C ASN A 27 -5.54 -0.89 -16.54
N MET A 28 -5.37 -1.33 -17.79
CA MET A 28 -4.13 -1.15 -18.54
C MET A 28 -3.84 0.32 -18.85
N GLU A 29 -4.83 1.09 -19.23
CA GLU A 29 -4.68 2.48 -19.66
C GLU A 29 -4.17 3.36 -18.53
N ILE A 30 -4.68 3.14 -17.32
CA ILE A 30 -4.22 3.85 -16.11
C ILE A 30 -2.79 3.46 -15.78
N VAL A 31 -2.44 2.17 -15.82
CA VAL A 31 -1.08 1.71 -15.57
C VAL A 31 -0.11 2.33 -16.57
N GLN A 32 -0.45 2.33 -17.88
CA GLN A 32 0.40 2.92 -18.91
C GLN A 32 0.61 4.42 -18.70
N GLY A 33 -0.47 5.19 -18.49
CA GLY A 33 -0.36 6.64 -18.31
C GLY A 33 0.48 7.03 -17.09
N ILE A 34 0.31 6.33 -15.97
CA ILE A 34 1.11 6.56 -14.75
C ILE A 34 2.59 6.19 -15.01
N THR A 35 2.83 5.07 -15.67
CA THR A 35 4.18 4.59 -15.97
C THR A 35 4.93 5.53 -16.92
N GLU A 36 4.26 6.03 -17.95
CA GLU A 36 4.82 7.02 -18.88
C GLU A 36 5.19 8.32 -18.16
N ALA A 37 4.27 8.84 -17.34
CA ALA A 37 4.53 10.04 -16.55
C ALA A 37 5.70 9.86 -15.58
N ALA A 38 5.77 8.72 -14.87
CA ALA A 38 6.86 8.43 -13.94
C ALA A 38 8.22 8.33 -14.65
N ARG A 39 8.24 7.75 -15.87
CA ARG A 39 9.44 7.69 -16.71
C ARG A 39 9.89 9.08 -17.14
N GLU A 40 8.96 9.94 -17.59
CA GLU A 40 9.25 11.29 -18.04
C GLU A 40 9.90 12.12 -16.94
N VAL A 41 9.35 12.07 -15.72
CA VAL A 41 9.88 12.84 -14.59
C VAL A 41 10.93 12.08 -13.75
N ARG A 42 11.22 10.83 -14.10
CA ARG A 42 12.15 9.93 -13.38
C ARG A 42 11.83 9.78 -11.90
N ALA A 43 10.55 9.68 -11.57
CA ALA A 43 10.08 9.55 -10.20
C ALA A 43 9.79 8.09 -9.81
N PRO A 44 10.15 7.66 -8.59
CA PRO A 44 9.65 6.41 -8.03
C PRO A 44 8.15 6.49 -7.82
N MET A 45 7.46 5.36 -7.90
CA MET A 45 6.01 5.33 -7.74
C MET A 45 5.52 4.10 -6.99
N ILE A 46 4.36 4.24 -6.37
CA ILE A 46 3.60 3.15 -5.77
C ILE A 46 2.36 2.95 -6.64
N LEU A 47 2.20 1.76 -7.20
CA LEU A 47 0.97 1.33 -7.86
C LEU A 47 0.14 0.60 -6.81
N GLN A 48 -0.98 1.21 -6.41
CA GLN A 48 -1.81 0.68 -5.35
C GLN A 48 -3.11 0.11 -5.87
N VAL A 49 -3.56 -0.95 -5.21
CA VAL A 49 -4.72 -1.74 -5.62
C VAL A 49 -5.63 -1.92 -4.42
N SER A 50 -6.83 -1.35 -4.49
CA SER A 50 -7.86 -1.54 -3.47
C SER A 50 -8.58 -2.88 -3.59
N LYS A 51 -9.36 -3.24 -2.57
CA LYS A 51 -10.28 -4.39 -2.62
C LYS A 51 -11.22 -4.27 -3.83
N GLY A 52 -11.76 -3.08 -4.11
CA GLY A 52 -12.64 -2.81 -5.25
C GLY A 52 -11.94 -3.04 -6.58
N ALA A 53 -10.72 -2.55 -6.75
CA ALA A 53 -9.91 -2.78 -7.95
C ALA A 53 -9.63 -4.28 -8.17
N ARG A 54 -9.33 -5.03 -7.11
CA ARG A 54 -9.14 -6.49 -7.19
C ARG A 54 -10.41 -7.24 -7.60
N ALA A 55 -11.56 -6.79 -7.13
CA ALA A 55 -12.85 -7.37 -7.53
C ALA A 55 -13.20 -7.06 -8.99
N TYR A 56 -12.88 -5.86 -9.47
CA TYR A 56 -13.13 -5.42 -10.84
C TYR A 56 -12.23 -6.13 -11.85
N ALA A 57 -10.90 -6.08 -11.68
CA ALA A 57 -9.95 -6.50 -12.70
C ALA A 57 -9.31 -7.88 -12.43
N ASN A 58 -9.61 -8.52 -11.32
CA ASN A 58 -8.97 -9.74 -10.83
C ASN A 58 -7.50 -9.57 -10.45
N HIS A 59 -7.10 -10.23 -9.37
CA HIS A 59 -5.74 -10.17 -8.80
C HIS A 59 -4.65 -10.49 -9.82
N THR A 60 -4.81 -11.59 -10.57
CA THR A 60 -3.79 -12.05 -11.53
C THR A 60 -3.55 -11.04 -12.65
N TYR A 61 -4.60 -10.44 -13.20
CA TYR A 61 -4.47 -9.44 -14.26
C TYR A 61 -3.75 -8.18 -13.73
N LEU A 62 -4.08 -7.71 -12.54
CA LEU A 62 -3.43 -6.54 -11.93
C LEU A 62 -1.95 -6.77 -11.70
N VAL A 63 -1.58 -7.92 -11.12
CA VAL A 63 -0.16 -8.29 -10.93
C VAL A 63 0.58 -8.30 -12.27
N LYS A 64 -0.01 -8.90 -13.33
CA LYS A 64 0.62 -8.95 -14.65
C LYS A 64 0.72 -7.60 -15.34
N LEU A 65 -0.23 -6.71 -15.14
CA LEU A 65 -0.15 -5.33 -15.64
C LEU A 65 1.01 -4.57 -14.95
N VAL A 66 1.16 -4.74 -13.65
CA VAL A 66 2.27 -4.11 -12.91
C VAL A 66 3.61 -4.74 -13.27
N GLU A 67 3.69 -6.07 -13.46
CA GLU A 67 4.90 -6.71 -13.99
C GLU A 67 5.27 -6.17 -15.37
N ALA A 68 4.29 -5.94 -16.25
CA ALA A 68 4.54 -5.30 -17.55
C ALA A 68 5.12 -3.89 -17.38
N ALA A 69 4.56 -3.06 -16.48
CA ALA A 69 5.09 -1.74 -16.18
C ALA A 69 6.56 -1.79 -15.71
N VAL A 70 6.91 -2.76 -14.87
CA VAL A 70 8.29 -2.98 -14.40
C VAL A 70 9.24 -3.35 -15.54
N ILE A 71 8.78 -4.15 -16.51
CA ILE A 71 9.56 -4.55 -17.69
C ILE A 71 9.79 -3.35 -18.61
N GLU A 72 8.75 -2.55 -18.84
CA GLU A 72 8.81 -1.37 -19.72
C GLU A 72 9.62 -0.21 -19.12
N CYS A 73 9.70 -0.12 -17.78
CA CYS A 73 10.39 0.96 -17.07
C CYS A 73 11.38 0.41 -16.03
N PRO A 74 12.42 -0.33 -16.44
CA PRO A 74 13.34 -0.99 -15.51
C PRO A 74 14.17 -0.01 -14.68
N GLU A 75 14.25 1.24 -15.07
CA GLU A 75 14.97 2.31 -14.36
C GLU A 75 14.16 2.98 -13.25
N ILE A 76 12.83 2.80 -13.25
CA ILE A 76 11.94 3.41 -12.25
C ILE A 76 11.66 2.42 -11.13
N PRO A 77 11.92 2.79 -9.86
CA PRO A 77 11.50 1.98 -8.71
C PRO A 77 9.97 1.95 -8.60
N ILE A 78 9.39 0.76 -8.67
CA ILE A 78 7.94 0.54 -8.59
C ILE A 78 7.65 -0.40 -7.42
N ALA A 79 6.78 0.00 -6.51
CA ALA A 79 6.20 -0.86 -5.48
C ALA A 79 4.74 -1.19 -5.82
N LEU A 80 4.34 -2.44 -5.60
CA LEU A 80 2.95 -2.87 -5.69
C LEU A 80 2.38 -2.97 -4.29
N HIS A 81 1.32 -2.20 -4.02
CA HIS A 81 0.75 -1.99 -2.71
C HIS A 81 -0.73 -2.38 -2.63
N LEU A 82 -1.13 -3.10 -1.58
CA LEU A 82 -2.53 -3.27 -1.22
C LEU A 82 -3.00 -2.06 -0.43
N ASP A 83 -4.01 -1.37 -0.95
CA ASP A 83 -4.65 -0.22 -0.35
C ASP A 83 -5.89 -0.65 0.46
N HIS A 84 -5.99 -0.25 1.72
CA HIS A 84 -7.09 -0.56 2.64
C HIS A 84 -7.50 -2.04 2.68
N GLY A 85 -6.56 -2.92 3.01
CA GLY A 85 -6.84 -4.35 3.22
C GLY A 85 -7.77 -4.55 4.45
N PRO A 86 -8.96 -5.16 4.26
CA PRO A 86 -9.96 -5.25 5.34
C PRO A 86 -9.64 -6.30 6.41
N ASP A 87 -8.77 -7.24 6.10
CA ASP A 87 -8.47 -8.38 6.96
C ASP A 87 -7.13 -9.04 6.64
N PHE A 88 -6.70 -9.92 7.54
CA PHE A 88 -5.47 -10.68 7.41
C PHE A 88 -5.43 -11.55 6.15
N GLU A 89 -6.52 -12.20 5.79
CA GLU A 89 -6.55 -13.14 4.64
C GLU A 89 -6.37 -12.38 3.32
N THR A 90 -6.91 -11.17 3.22
CA THR A 90 -6.71 -10.30 2.07
C THR A 90 -5.25 -9.85 1.97
N CYS A 91 -4.65 -9.40 3.08
CA CYS A 91 -3.23 -9.03 3.13
C CYS A 91 -2.34 -10.23 2.76
N LYS A 92 -2.59 -11.40 3.36
CA LYS A 92 -1.90 -12.65 3.08
C LYS A 92 -1.98 -13.01 1.59
N SER A 93 -3.18 -12.98 1.01
CA SER A 93 -3.39 -13.28 -0.42
C SER A 93 -2.62 -12.33 -1.34
N CYS A 94 -2.48 -11.06 -0.96
CA CYS A 94 -1.68 -10.09 -1.73
C CYS A 94 -0.18 -10.37 -1.59
N ILE A 95 0.31 -10.67 -0.39
CA ILE A 95 1.70 -11.03 -0.13
C ILE A 95 2.09 -12.27 -0.94
N ASP A 96 1.29 -13.33 -0.85
CA ASP A 96 1.48 -14.58 -1.60
C ASP A 96 1.43 -14.35 -3.11
N GLY A 97 0.67 -13.35 -3.55
CA GLY A 97 0.51 -12.94 -4.95
C GLY A 97 1.59 -11.98 -5.47
N GLY A 98 2.62 -11.67 -4.68
CA GLY A 98 3.77 -10.86 -5.11
C GLY A 98 3.68 -9.37 -4.84
N PHE A 99 2.77 -8.93 -3.99
CA PHE A 99 2.76 -7.55 -3.50
C PHE A 99 3.97 -7.29 -2.61
N THR A 100 4.58 -6.12 -2.76
CA THR A 100 5.78 -5.72 -2.00
C THR A 100 5.48 -4.80 -0.82
N SER A 101 4.23 -4.38 -0.69
CA SER A 101 3.70 -3.58 0.41
C SER A 101 2.21 -3.87 0.59
N VAL A 102 1.72 -3.86 1.82
CA VAL A 102 0.30 -4.02 2.12
C VAL A 102 -0.12 -3.06 3.23
N MET A 103 -1.33 -2.52 3.14
CA MET A 103 -1.99 -1.80 4.23
C MET A 103 -3.07 -2.67 4.85
N ILE A 104 -3.02 -2.83 6.16
CA ILE A 104 -4.12 -3.38 6.95
C ILE A 104 -4.92 -2.24 7.56
N ASP A 105 -6.19 -2.16 7.20
CA ASP A 105 -7.11 -1.18 7.77
C ASP A 105 -7.97 -1.80 8.86
N ALA A 106 -7.54 -1.62 10.10
CA ALA A 106 -8.28 -1.95 11.31
C ALA A 106 -8.73 -0.69 12.06
N SER A 107 -8.83 0.45 11.39
CA SER A 107 -9.15 1.77 11.97
C SER A 107 -10.52 1.79 12.67
N SER A 108 -11.48 1.01 12.17
CA SER A 108 -12.82 0.86 12.74
C SER A 108 -12.88 -0.01 14.00
N LYS A 109 -11.77 -0.69 14.36
CA LYS A 109 -11.71 -1.60 15.49
C LYS A 109 -11.26 -0.90 16.79
N PRO A 110 -11.63 -1.43 17.96
CA PRO A 110 -11.05 -0.99 19.23
C PRO A 110 -9.52 -1.08 19.18
N PHE A 111 -8.84 -0.14 19.84
CA PHE A 111 -7.38 -0.01 19.79
C PHE A 111 -6.61 -1.31 20.05
N ALA A 112 -7.01 -2.08 21.06
CA ALA A 112 -6.36 -3.35 21.39
C ALA A 112 -6.53 -4.41 20.26
N GLU A 113 -7.71 -4.47 19.66
CA GLU A 113 -7.99 -5.35 18.51
C GLU A 113 -7.22 -4.93 17.26
N ASN A 114 -7.14 -3.61 16.99
CA ASN A 114 -6.34 -3.06 15.90
C ASN A 114 -4.87 -3.49 16.02
N ILE A 115 -4.29 -3.37 17.23
CA ILE A 115 -2.91 -3.80 17.50
C ILE A 115 -2.73 -5.30 17.19
N GLU A 116 -3.65 -6.15 17.61
CA GLU A 116 -3.53 -7.61 17.40
C GLU A 116 -3.64 -8.00 15.94
N ILE A 117 -4.60 -7.41 15.21
CA ILE A 117 -4.77 -7.65 13.78
C ILE A 117 -3.53 -7.18 13.02
N THR A 118 -3.08 -5.96 13.30
CA THR A 118 -1.88 -5.39 12.68
C THR A 118 -0.64 -6.22 12.96
N ARG A 119 -0.44 -6.67 14.20
CA ARG A 119 0.69 -7.54 14.56
C ARG A 119 0.71 -8.82 13.75
N LYS A 120 -0.44 -9.49 13.60
CA LYS A 120 -0.57 -10.72 12.83
C LYS A 120 -0.16 -10.52 11.37
N VAL A 121 -0.58 -9.39 10.77
CA VAL A 121 -0.19 -9.04 9.39
C VAL A 121 1.31 -8.74 9.30
N VAL A 122 1.86 -7.98 10.26
CA VAL A 122 3.28 -7.62 10.31
C VAL A 122 4.17 -8.85 10.41
N GLU A 123 3.85 -9.79 11.31
CA GLU A 123 4.61 -11.03 11.47
C GLU A 123 4.66 -11.80 10.15
N TYR A 124 3.51 -12.00 9.50
CA TYR A 124 3.45 -12.71 8.22
C TYR A 124 4.20 -11.95 7.10
N ALA A 125 3.97 -10.66 6.97
CA ALA A 125 4.57 -9.84 5.92
C ALA A 125 6.11 -9.77 6.05
N HIS A 126 6.62 -9.60 7.26
CA HIS A 126 8.06 -9.50 7.50
C HIS A 126 8.79 -10.80 7.18
N ASP A 127 8.18 -11.97 7.44
CA ASP A 127 8.72 -13.27 7.04
C ASP A 127 8.86 -13.40 5.50
N HIS A 128 8.09 -12.61 4.75
CA HIS A 128 8.12 -12.55 3.29
C HIS A 128 8.86 -11.33 2.73
N GLY A 129 9.45 -10.50 3.59
CA GLY A 129 10.16 -9.27 3.19
C GLY A 129 9.24 -8.15 2.68
N VAL A 130 7.96 -8.18 3.03
CA VAL A 130 6.94 -7.20 2.63
C VAL A 130 6.75 -6.14 3.71
N VAL A 131 6.54 -4.88 3.31
CA VAL A 131 6.30 -3.75 4.21
C VAL A 131 4.82 -3.65 4.55
N VAL A 132 4.50 -3.28 5.80
CA VAL A 132 3.13 -3.10 6.29
C VAL A 132 2.89 -1.64 6.64
N GLU A 133 1.75 -1.13 6.16
CA GLU A 133 1.12 0.10 6.58
C GLU A 133 -0.09 -0.23 7.45
N ALA A 134 -0.42 0.62 8.42
CA ALA A 134 -1.58 0.44 9.27
C ALA A 134 -2.21 1.79 9.62
N GLU A 135 -3.52 1.77 9.87
CA GLU A 135 -4.28 2.96 10.22
C GLU A 135 -4.80 2.89 11.66
N LEU A 136 -4.70 4.01 12.36
CA LEU A 136 -5.18 4.16 13.73
C LEU A 136 -6.23 5.25 13.82
N GLY A 137 -7.47 4.85 14.18
CA GLY A 137 -8.63 5.73 14.23
C GLY A 137 -9.22 6.02 12.84
N ALA A 138 -10.53 6.23 12.78
CA ALA A 138 -11.24 6.49 11.54
C ALA A 138 -10.98 7.92 11.04
N LEU A 139 -10.67 8.07 9.75
CA LEU A 139 -10.58 9.36 9.07
C LEU A 139 -11.93 9.72 8.43
N ALA A 140 -12.29 11.01 8.44
CA ALA A 140 -13.46 11.48 7.70
C ALA A 140 -13.17 11.42 6.20
N GLY A 141 -14.11 10.84 5.44
CA GLY A 141 -13.98 10.71 3.99
C GLY A 141 -14.90 9.64 3.44
N ILE A 142 -14.73 9.36 2.16
CA ILE A 142 -15.37 8.26 1.46
C ILE A 142 -14.23 7.41 0.88
N GLU A 143 -14.15 6.15 1.31
CA GLU A 143 -13.16 5.20 0.85
C GLU A 143 -13.87 3.91 0.46
N ASP A 144 -13.81 3.55 -0.81
CA ASP A 144 -14.58 2.46 -1.42
C ASP A 144 -16.05 2.47 -0.94
N ASP A 145 -16.47 1.52 -0.10
CA ASP A 145 -17.83 1.38 0.43
C ASP A 145 -18.00 2.01 1.83
N VAL A 146 -16.96 2.65 2.38
CA VAL A 146 -16.96 3.23 3.73
C VAL A 146 -17.09 4.73 3.69
N GLN A 147 -18.11 5.26 4.36
CA GLN A 147 -18.30 6.69 4.52
C GLN A 147 -18.21 7.07 5.99
N VAL A 148 -17.25 7.91 6.35
CA VAL A 148 -17.08 8.46 7.70
C VAL A 148 -17.36 9.96 7.67
N SER A 149 -18.37 10.38 8.42
CA SER A 149 -18.80 11.80 8.43
C SER A 149 -17.93 12.71 9.29
N ARG A 150 -17.15 12.15 10.21
CA ARG A 150 -16.31 12.90 11.16
C ARG A 150 -15.10 12.06 11.57
N SER A 151 -13.90 12.65 11.51
CA SER A 151 -12.68 12.00 12.01
C SER A 151 -12.74 11.82 13.53
N GLU A 152 -12.29 10.66 14.00
CA GLU A 152 -11.95 10.51 15.41
C GLU A 152 -10.69 11.34 15.72
N GLU A 153 -10.64 11.90 16.94
CA GLU A 153 -9.40 12.55 17.38
C GLU A 153 -8.28 11.50 17.42
N ARG A 154 -7.31 11.64 16.53
CA ARG A 154 -6.10 10.84 16.59
C ARG A 154 -5.43 11.11 17.94
N ARG A 155 -5.27 10.09 18.74
CA ARG A 155 -4.23 10.09 19.75
C ARG A 155 -2.89 10.00 19.01
N VAL A 156 -2.47 11.11 18.43
CA VAL A 156 -1.08 11.32 17.99
C VAL A 156 -0.24 11.40 19.25
N GLY A 157 -0.15 10.29 19.95
CA GLY A 157 0.62 10.19 21.17
C GLY A 157 2.06 9.82 20.84
N LYS A 158 2.94 10.21 21.74
CA LYS A 158 4.34 9.78 21.81
C LYS A 158 4.54 8.25 21.77
N GLU A 159 3.47 7.48 21.84
CA GLU A 159 3.46 6.00 21.85
C GLU A 159 3.70 5.36 20.49
N CYS A 160 3.40 6.03 19.38
CA CYS A 160 3.70 5.51 18.03
C CYS A 160 5.19 5.53 17.69
N ARG A 161 5.99 6.39 18.34
CA ARG A 161 7.43 6.52 18.05
C ARG A 161 8.32 5.46 18.70
N SER A 162 7.86 4.76 19.71
CA SER A 162 8.73 3.89 20.53
C SER A 162 8.53 2.38 20.33
N ARG A 163 7.59 1.93 19.53
CA ARG A 163 7.27 0.50 19.38
C ARG A 163 7.48 -0.11 18.00
N TRP A 164 7.88 0.71 17.01
CA TRP A 164 8.01 0.26 15.62
C TRP A 164 9.41 0.51 15.01
N SER A 165 10.40 0.80 15.85
CA SER A 165 11.82 0.88 15.45
C SER A 165 12.54 -0.45 15.66
#